data_30589df75ee841e1db4f59d8c1e2cc75
#
_entry.id   30589df75ee841e1db4f59d8c1e2cc75
#
_cell.length_a   1.000
_cell.length_b   1.000
_cell.length_c   1.000
_cell.angle_alpha   90.00
_cell.angle_beta   90.00
_cell.angle_gamma   90.00
#
_symmetry.space_group_name_H-M   'P 1'
#
loop_
_entity.id
_entity.type
_entity.pdbx_description
1 polymer ?
#
loop_
_entity_poly.entity_id
_entity_poly.type
_entity_poly.pdbx_seq_one_letter_code
_entity_poly.pdbx_strand_id
1 'polypeptide(L)'
;MNNDNISIVGIEIVEEAVKFAKINAKNNGIKNYMYISSTAKDILNMVQSNDIIIVDPPRKGLDRKLVDGLIQRNVKNIVYVSCNANTLARDYNIFKENGYILKEISCVDMFPNTIHVESVTLLSKLNVDM
;
A
#
# COMPACT_ATOMS: atom_id res chain seq x y z
N MET A 1 -8.14 -19.61 2.51
CA MET A 1 -9.47 -19.39 1.89
C MET A 1 -9.28 -18.53 0.66
N ASN A 2 -9.49 -19.09 -0.53
CA ASN A 2 -9.53 -18.27 -1.76
C ASN A 2 -10.89 -17.58 -1.79
N ASN A 3 -10.91 -16.26 -1.59
CA ASN A 3 -12.14 -15.49 -1.72
C ASN A 3 -12.25 -15.07 -3.20
N ASP A 4 -13.05 -15.78 -3.98
CA ASP A 4 -13.23 -15.53 -5.43
C ASP A 4 -13.85 -14.15 -5.74
N ASN A 5 -14.28 -13.41 -4.70
CA ASN A 5 -14.86 -12.07 -4.81
C ASN A 5 -13.82 -10.95 -4.70
N ILE A 6 -12.55 -11.26 -4.44
CA ILE A 6 -11.47 -10.28 -4.34
C ILE A 6 -10.65 -10.32 -5.62
N SER A 7 -10.45 -9.15 -6.25
CA SER A 7 -9.51 -8.95 -7.34
C SER A 7 -8.25 -8.27 -6.82
N ILE A 8 -7.11 -8.80 -7.19
CA ILE A 8 -5.79 -8.31 -6.75
C ILE A 8 -5.06 -7.66 -7.92
N VAL A 9 -4.59 -6.44 -7.73
CA VAL A 9 -3.68 -5.77 -8.67
C VAL A 9 -2.36 -5.52 -7.95
N GLY A 10 -1.31 -6.14 -8.41
CA GLY A 10 0.05 -5.96 -7.89
C GLY A 10 0.92 -5.17 -8.86
N ILE A 11 1.69 -4.23 -8.33
CA ILE A 11 2.56 -3.37 -9.12
C ILE A 11 3.96 -3.40 -8.56
N GLU A 12 4.89 -3.66 -9.44
CA GLU A 12 6.30 -3.76 -9.11
C GLU A 12 7.12 -3.28 -10.32
N ILE A 13 8.15 -2.51 -10.08
CA ILE A 13 9.02 -1.99 -11.15
C ILE A 13 9.96 -3.05 -11.71
N VAL A 14 10.29 -4.06 -10.92
CA VAL A 14 11.21 -5.14 -11.30
C VAL A 14 10.43 -6.21 -12.06
N GLU A 15 10.65 -6.33 -13.37
CA GLU A 15 9.95 -7.29 -14.24
C GLU A 15 10.09 -8.73 -13.77
N GLU A 16 11.27 -9.11 -13.28
CA GLU A 16 11.53 -10.47 -12.81
C GLU A 16 10.67 -10.78 -11.56
N ALA A 17 10.52 -9.83 -10.64
CA ALA A 17 9.64 -9.98 -9.49
C ALA A 17 8.18 -10.14 -9.92
N VAL A 18 7.72 -9.39 -10.92
CA VAL A 18 6.38 -9.55 -11.51
C VAL A 18 6.20 -10.95 -12.10
N LYS A 19 7.21 -11.48 -12.79
CA LYS A 19 7.18 -12.84 -13.33
C LYS A 19 7.00 -13.89 -12.23
N PHE A 20 7.79 -13.78 -11.14
CA PHE A 20 7.68 -14.70 -10.02
C PHE A 20 6.35 -14.53 -9.26
N ALA A 21 5.82 -13.32 -9.13
CA ALA A 21 4.51 -13.09 -8.53
C ALA A 21 3.40 -13.85 -9.29
N LYS A 22 3.44 -13.82 -10.63
CA LYS A 22 2.50 -14.59 -11.49
C LYS A 22 2.63 -16.10 -11.29
N ILE A 23 3.86 -16.61 -11.21
CA ILE A 23 4.13 -18.02 -10.95
C ILE A 23 3.59 -18.44 -9.58
N ASN A 24 3.86 -17.63 -8.55
CA ASN A 24 3.40 -17.88 -7.20
C ASN A 24 1.87 -17.87 -7.11
N ALA A 25 1.21 -16.92 -7.74
CA ALA A 25 -0.25 -16.86 -7.79
C ALA A 25 -0.83 -18.13 -8.43
N LYS A 26 -0.28 -18.57 -9.57
CA LYS A 26 -0.68 -19.81 -10.25
C LYS A 26 -0.49 -21.03 -9.36
N ASN A 27 0.69 -21.16 -8.72
CA ASN A 27 0.99 -22.31 -7.86
C ASN A 27 0.09 -22.39 -6.62
N ASN A 28 -0.42 -21.24 -6.15
CA ASN A 28 -1.34 -21.16 -5.02
C ASN A 28 -2.83 -21.15 -5.43
N GLY A 29 -3.13 -21.37 -6.70
CA GLY A 29 -4.51 -21.44 -7.19
C GLY A 29 -5.27 -20.10 -7.15
N ILE A 30 -4.56 -18.97 -7.08
CA ILE A 30 -5.16 -17.64 -7.12
C ILE A 30 -5.56 -17.34 -8.58
N LYS A 31 -6.83 -17.00 -8.81
CA LYS A 31 -7.37 -16.81 -10.15
C LYS A 31 -7.55 -15.34 -10.52
N ASN A 32 -7.98 -14.52 -9.56
CA ASN A 32 -8.34 -13.11 -9.78
C ASN A 32 -7.17 -12.19 -9.47
N TYR A 33 -6.14 -12.20 -10.30
CA TYR A 33 -4.98 -11.31 -10.13
C TYR A 33 -4.52 -10.69 -11.44
N MET A 34 -3.95 -9.51 -11.32
CA MET A 34 -3.20 -8.82 -12.37
C MET A 34 -1.90 -8.29 -11.76
N TYR A 35 -0.76 -8.67 -12.33
CA TYR A 35 0.54 -8.12 -11.92
C TYR A 35 1.15 -7.34 -13.09
N ILE A 36 1.53 -6.09 -12.81
CA ILE A 36 1.99 -5.11 -13.81
C ILE A 36 3.39 -4.64 -13.43
N SER A 37 4.32 -4.69 -14.40
CA SER A 37 5.61 -4.03 -14.27
C SER A 37 5.46 -2.55 -14.62
N SER A 38 5.38 -1.72 -13.58
CA SER A 38 5.21 -0.26 -13.72
C SER A 38 5.51 0.45 -12.43
N THR A 39 5.49 1.77 -12.44
CA THR A 39 5.55 2.56 -11.21
C THR A 39 4.16 2.71 -10.60
N ALA A 40 4.09 2.80 -9.27
CA ALA A 40 2.82 2.91 -8.57
C ALA A 40 2.00 4.14 -9.01
N LYS A 41 2.65 5.25 -9.38
CA LYS A 41 1.99 6.47 -9.88
C LYS A 41 1.31 6.28 -11.24
N ASP A 42 1.84 5.39 -12.07
CA ASP A 42 1.34 5.21 -13.45
C ASP A 42 -0.02 4.50 -13.46
N ILE A 43 -0.34 3.79 -12.39
CA ILE A 43 -1.58 3.02 -12.28
C ILE A 43 -2.67 3.73 -11.48
N LEU A 44 -2.42 4.96 -11.05
CA LEU A 44 -3.42 5.73 -10.29
C LEU A 44 -4.78 5.80 -11.00
N ASN A 45 -4.81 5.76 -12.33
CA ASN A 45 -6.05 5.76 -13.10
C ASN A 45 -6.93 4.52 -12.87
N MET A 46 -6.36 3.41 -12.38
CA MET A 46 -7.08 2.18 -12.05
C MET A 46 -7.64 2.19 -10.62
N VAL A 47 -7.13 3.07 -9.75
CA VAL A 47 -7.50 3.11 -8.33
C VAL A 47 -8.87 3.74 -8.13
N GLN A 48 -9.71 3.07 -7.36
CA GLN A 48 -11.04 3.53 -6.96
C GLN A 48 -11.10 3.80 -5.44
N SER A 49 -12.05 4.61 -5.01
CA SER A 49 -12.17 5.03 -3.61
C SER A 49 -12.41 3.86 -2.63
N ASN A 50 -13.05 2.80 -3.08
CA ASN A 50 -13.36 1.63 -2.25
C ASN A 50 -12.28 0.54 -2.30
N ASP A 51 -11.22 0.74 -3.08
CA ASP A 51 -10.10 -0.18 -3.06
C ASP A 51 -9.36 -0.12 -1.72
N ILE A 52 -8.80 -1.23 -1.31
CA ILE A 52 -7.84 -1.29 -0.22
C ILE A 52 -6.45 -1.21 -0.86
N ILE A 53 -5.74 -0.15 -0.57
CA ILE A 53 -4.39 0.06 -1.08
C ILE A 53 -3.37 -0.41 -0.05
N ILE A 54 -2.48 -1.31 -0.47
CA ILE A 54 -1.36 -1.75 0.36
C ILE A 54 -0.09 -1.19 -0.26
N VAL A 55 0.68 -0.43 0.51
CA VAL A 55 1.95 0.16 0.08
C VAL A 55 3.09 -0.33 0.97
N ASP A 56 4.21 -0.65 0.34
CA ASP A 56 5.46 -1.07 0.99
C ASP A 56 6.63 -0.32 0.33
N PRO A 57 6.78 0.98 0.63
CA PRO A 57 7.77 1.81 -0.02
C PRO A 57 9.18 1.52 0.52
N PRO A 58 10.23 1.90 -0.25
CA PRO A 58 11.59 1.91 0.26
C PRO A 58 11.75 2.92 1.42
N ARG A 59 12.92 2.94 2.07
CA ARG A 59 13.24 3.81 3.23
C ARG A 59 12.93 5.30 3.03
N LYS A 60 12.97 5.79 1.80
CA LYS A 60 12.63 7.19 1.46
C LYS A 60 11.13 7.52 1.58
N GLY A 61 10.28 6.52 1.80
CA GLY A 61 8.83 6.65 1.85
C GLY A 61 8.18 6.72 0.46
N LEU A 62 6.92 7.14 0.43
CA LEU A 62 6.13 7.24 -0.80
C LEU A 62 6.55 8.42 -1.67
N ASP A 63 6.39 8.25 -2.98
CA ASP A 63 6.45 9.36 -3.93
C ASP A 63 5.29 10.33 -3.69
N ARG A 64 5.57 11.63 -3.69
CA ARG A 64 4.56 12.66 -3.42
C ARG A 64 3.38 12.59 -4.40
N LYS A 65 3.62 12.30 -5.67
CA LYS A 65 2.57 12.17 -6.68
C LYS A 65 1.64 10.99 -6.37
N LEU A 66 2.18 9.89 -5.82
CA LEU A 66 1.36 8.77 -5.39
C LEU A 66 0.47 9.16 -4.21
N VAL A 67 1.02 9.81 -3.19
CA VAL A 67 0.25 10.30 -2.02
C VAL A 67 -0.87 11.23 -2.47
N ASP A 68 -0.56 12.25 -3.27
CA ASP A 68 -1.54 13.21 -3.78
C ASP A 68 -2.61 12.51 -4.63
N GLY A 69 -2.22 11.55 -5.46
CA GLY A 69 -3.13 10.78 -6.29
C GLY A 69 -4.10 9.90 -5.49
N LEU A 70 -3.65 9.27 -4.42
CA LEU A 70 -4.51 8.48 -3.53
C LEU A 70 -5.51 9.37 -2.79
N ILE A 71 -5.06 10.55 -2.34
CA ILE A 71 -5.92 11.55 -1.68
C ILE A 71 -6.99 12.06 -2.64
N GLN A 72 -6.63 12.44 -3.87
CA GLN A 72 -7.56 12.94 -4.88
C GLN A 72 -8.63 11.91 -5.26
N ARG A 73 -8.31 10.62 -5.23
CA ARG A 73 -9.26 9.53 -5.49
C ARG A 73 -10.10 9.14 -4.29
N ASN A 74 -9.94 9.84 -3.16
CA ASN A 74 -10.65 9.55 -1.93
C ASN A 74 -10.56 8.08 -1.50
N VAL A 75 -9.39 7.47 -1.64
CA VAL A 75 -9.16 6.10 -1.19
C VAL A 75 -9.47 6.01 0.30
N LYS A 76 -10.36 5.09 0.69
CA LYS A 76 -10.85 5.03 2.07
C LYS A 76 -9.89 4.36 3.03
N ASN A 77 -9.17 3.35 2.57
CA ASN A 77 -8.30 2.55 3.43
C ASN A 77 -6.94 2.30 2.77
N ILE A 78 -5.89 2.64 3.48
CA ILE A 78 -4.51 2.45 3.06
C ILE A 78 -3.78 1.69 4.15
N VAL A 79 -3.24 0.52 3.81
CA VAL A 79 -2.32 -0.22 4.67
C VAL A 79 -0.90 0.18 4.27
N TYR A 80 -0.18 0.79 5.20
CA TYR A 80 1.19 1.27 4.97
C TYR A 80 2.16 0.38 5.74
N VAL A 81 2.97 -0.38 5.04
CA VAL A 81 4.10 -1.16 5.59
C VAL A 81 5.34 -0.29 5.50
N SER A 82 6.00 -0.03 6.61
CA SER A 82 7.14 0.88 6.65
C SER A 82 8.34 0.27 7.37
N CYS A 83 9.51 0.43 6.77
CA CYS A 83 10.80 0.14 7.39
C CYS A 83 11.46 1.39 8.01
N ASN A 84 10.82 2.56 7.94
CA ASN A 84 11.36 3.82 8.44
C ASN A 84 10.25 4.70 9.05
N ALA A 85 10.24 4.82 10.37
CA ALA A 85 9.24 5.58 11.10
C ALA A 85 9.22 7.07 10.75
N ASN A 86 10.37 7.67 10.41
CA ASN A 86 10.45 9.09 10.08
C ASN A 86 9.75 9.41 8.76
N THR A 87 9.95 8.58 7.74
CA THR A 87 9.29 8.77 6.45
C THR A 87 7.81 8.38 6.51
N LEU A 88 7.44 7.39 7.32
CA LEU A 88 6.03 7.10 7.62
C LEU A 88 5.35 8.33 8.27
N ALA A 89 5.97 8.93 9.27
CA ALA A 89 5.41 10.11 9.95
C ALA A 89 5.26 11.30 8.98
N ARG A 90 6.24 11.52 8.11
CA ARG A 90 6.17 12.55 7.07
C ARG A 90 4.98 12.31 6.12
N ASP A 91 4.85 11.11 5.61
CA ASP A 91 3.80 10.75 4.65
C ASP A 91 2.43 10.77 5.34
N TYR A 92 2.34 10.27 6.57
CA TYR A 92 1.11 10.33 7.35
C TYR A 92 0.64 11.77 7.61
N ASN A 93 1.54 12.71 7.88
CA ASN A 93 1.14 14.10 8.07
C ASN A 93 0.41 14.67 6.85
N ILE A 94 0.85 14.31 5.63
CA ILE A 94 0.17 14.72 4.41
C ILE A 94 -1.25 14.11 4.34
N PHE A 95 -1.38 12.82 4.62
CA PHE A 95 -2.68 12.16 4.68
C PHE A 95 -3.59 12.77 5.75
N LYS A 96 -3.04 13.04 6.95
CA LYS A 96 -3.77 13.63 8.08
C LYS A 96 -4.35 15.00 7.74
N GLU A 97 -3.58 15.87 7.08
CA GLU A 97 -4.04 17.18 6.61
C GLU A 97 -5.19 17.07 5.59
N ASN A 98 -5.35 15.89 4.98
CA ASN A 98 -6.41 15.60 4.01
C ASN A 98 -7.51 14.66 4.55
N GLY A 99 -7.68 14.63 5.88
CA GLY A 99 -8.81 13.95 6.52
C GLY A 99 -8.60 12.45 6.78
N TYR A 100 -7.36 11.97 6.79
CA TYR A 100 -7.06 10.59 7.20
C TYR A 100 -6.68 10.52 8.68
N ILE A 101 -7.07 9.44 9.32
CA ILE A 101 -6.63 9.10 10.68
C ILE A 101 -5.77 7.83 10.64
N LEU A 102 -4.81 7.76 11.55
CA LEU A 102 -4.10 6.54 11.87
C LEU A 102 -5.02 5.72 12.78
N LYS A 103 -5.57 4.63 12.25
CA LYS A 103 -6.56 3.81 12.95
C LYS A 103 -5.90 2.71 13.76
N GLU A 104 -4.83 2.14 13.24
CA GLU A 104 -4.11 1.04 13.87
C GLU A 104 -2.65 1.06 13.44
N ILE A 105 -1.75 0.71 14.34
CA ILE A 105 -0.33 0.49 14.07
C ILE A 105 0.16 -0.74 14.84
N SER A 106 0.87 -1.61 14.14
CA SER A 106 1.57 -2.76 14.72
C SER A 106 3.04 -2.72 14.31
N CYS A 107 3.92 -3.00 15.27
CA CYS A 107 5.36 -3.08 15.02
C CYS A 107 5.81 -4.53 14.97
N VAL A 108 6.72 -4.84 14.05
CA VAL A 108 7.27 -6.17 13.87
C VAL A 108 8.80 -6.07 13.89
N ASP A 109 9.44 -6.83 14.76
CA ASP A 109 10.90 -6.92 14.83
C ASP A 109 11.40 -7.97 13.82
N MET A 110 11.55 -7.54 12.58
CA MET A 110 12.03 -8.39 11.47
C MET A 110 13.55 -8.56 11.48
N PHE A 111 14.28 -7.65 12.12
CA PHE A 111 15.74 -7.62 12.18
C PHE A 111 16.22 -7.47 13.63
N PRO A 112 16.11 -8.53 14.45
CA PRO A 112 16.49 -8.49 15.85
C PRO A 112 17.94 -8.02 16.05
N ASN A 113 18.19 -7.28 17.14
CA ASN A 113 19.48 -6.66 17.46
C ASN A 113 19.93 -5.56 16.49
N THR A 114 19.05 -5.00 15.68
CA THR A 114 19.27 -3.80 14.87
C THR A 114 18.33 -2.69 15.29
N ILE A 115 18.59 -1.46 14.79
CA ILE A 115 17.68 -0.31 15.00
C ILE A 115 16.45 -0.34 14.07
N HIS A 116 16.34 -1.35 13.22
CA HIS A 116 15.29 -1.42 12.19
C HIS A 116 14.08 -2.17 12.72
N VAL A 117 12.94 -1.49 12.72
CA VAL A 117 11.63 -2.04 13.07
C VAL A 117 10.67 -1.80 11.90
N GLU A 118 10.00 -2.87 11.47
CA GLU A 118 8.89 -2.75 10.52
C GLU A 118 7.62 -2.32 11.27
N SER A 119 6.83 -1.47 10.64
CA SER A 119 5.50 -1.14 11.13
C SER A 119 4.46 -1.37 10.04
N VAL A 120 3.30 -1.87 10.46
CA VAL A 120 2.10 -2.00 9.61
C VAL A 120 1.04 -1.06 10.16
N THR A 121 0.63 -0.11 9.35
CA THR A 121 -0.26 0.98 9.77
C THR A 121 -1.51 0.99 8.90
N LEU A 122 -2.69 1.09 9.52
CA LEU A 122 -3.94 1.33 8.82
C LEU A 122 -4.29 2.81 8.87
N LEU A 123 -4.30 3.45 7.72
CA LEU A 123 -4.82 4.80 7.52
C LEU A 123 -6.23 4.72 6.95
N SER A 124 -7.18 5.40 7.58
CA SER A 124 -8.55 5.45 7.09
C SER A 124 -9.02 6.89 6.92
N LYS A 125 -9.69 7.16 5.80
CA LYS A 125 -10.28 8.46 5.55
C LYS A 125 -11.54 8.63 6.41
N LEU A 126 -11.62 9.74 7.14
CA LEU A 126 -12.84 10.10 7.87
C LEU A 126 -13.95 10.36 6.86
N ASN A 127 -15.07 9.66 7.00
CA ASN A 127 -16.31 10.07 6.33
C ASN A 127 -16.81 11.32 7.05
N VAL A 128 -16.66 12.47 6.41
CA VAL A 128 -17.41 13.65 6.82
C VAL A 128 -18.78 13.49 6.17
N ASP A 129 -19.65 12.76 6.83
CA ASP A 129 -21.08 12.82 6.52
C ASP A 129 -21.53 14.24 6.88
N MET A 130 -21.68 15.03 5.84
CA MET A 130 -22.36 16.32 5.96
C MET A 130 -23.85 16.14 5.82
#